data_be9ab49584ca6ae421e5b5d0b2071264
#
_entry.id   be9ab49584ca6ae421e5b5d0b2071264
#
_cell.length_a   1.000
_cell.length_b   1.000
_cell.length_c   1.000
_cell.angle_alpha   90.00
_cell.angle_beta   90.00
_cell.angle_gamma   90.00
#
_symmetry.space_group_name_H-M   'P 1'
#
loop_
_entity.id
_entity.type
_entity.pdbx_description
1 polymer ?
#
loop_
_entity_poly.entity_id
_entity_poly.type
_entity_poly.pdbx_seq_one_letter_code
_entity_poly.pdbx_strand_id
1 'polypeptide(L)'
;MTRIPVFTDDPGWHGKRLQEAFAKRGVEAVFISLKQCYLDLTASGKGVVIPGFSSLPEFAFVRGVPGGSLQQVIARLDILHALEMLGVKVYNTGRAVERTVDKAMTSFLLHHHAVPTPDTWVCESRHEAENIVAQETARGNSLVIKPLFGSQGNGVSLIKQGDRLPVPMQQHVDGLYYLQRYVDSGEGQWHDHRVFVIQDKAVAAMVRHGASWVNNVALGGRCEPIALSGELIELAEAASKAVDIDYCGVDIIRDQSGKAYVLEVNSIPAWKGLQSVVDIDIAQALVDDCLGL
;
A
#
# COMPACT_ATOMS: atom_id res chain seq x y z
N MET A 1 16.78 -14.44 -24.15
CA MET A 1 15.58 -13.75 -23.61
C MET A 1 15.95 -13.22 -22.23
N THR A 2 15.79 -11.94 -21.98
CA THR A 2 16.06 -11.35 -20.66
C THR A 2 15.08 -11.94 -19.66
N ARG A 3 15.57 -12.31 -18.47
CA ARG A 3 14.75 -12.88 -17.40
C ARG A 3 14.77 -11.95 -16.19
N ILE A 4 13.62 -11.72 -15.59
CA ILE A 4 13.52 -10.93 -14.35
C ILE A 4 12.74 -11.70 -13.27
N PRO A 5 13.13 -11.60 -12.00
CA PRO A 5 12.33 -12.11 -10.91
C PRO A 5 11.15 -11.18 -10.66
N VAL A 6 9.97 -11.78 -10.48
CA VAL A 6 8.76 -11.13 -9.95
C VAL A 6 8.52 -11.71 -8.56
N PHE A 7 8.84 -10.95 -7.53
CA PHE A 7 8.72 -11.44 -6.16
C PHE A 7 7.27 -11.46 -5.71
N THR A 8 6.75 -12.67 -5.44
CA THR A 8 5.40 -12.91 -4.94
C THR A 8 5.23 -14.33 -4.44
N ASP A 9 4.36 -14.56 -3.44
CA ASP A 9 3.93 -15.90 -3.02
C ASP A 9 2.70 -16.38 -3.80
N ASP A 10 1.93 -15.44 -4.35
CA ASP A 10 0.71 -15.73 -5.12
C ASP A 10 0.68 -14.87 -6.40
N PRO A 11 1.08 -15.42 -7.54
CA PRO A 11 0.96 -14.72 -8.82
C PRO A 11 -0.47 -14.37 -9.19
N GLY A 12 -1.40 -15.30 -9.02
CA GLY A 12 -2.82 -15.13 -9.29
C GLY A 12 -3.14 -14.42 -10.62
N TRP A 13 -4.23 -13.66 -10.61
CA TRP A 13 -4.64 -12.89 -11.79
C TRP A 13 -3.62 -11.80 -12.17
N HIS A 14 -3.05 -11.10 -11.17
CA HIS A 14 -2.09 -10.03 -11.38
C HIS A 14 -0.79 -10.53 -11.99
N GLY A 15 -0.28 -11.67 -11.51
CA GLY A 15 0.91 -12.31 -12.06
C GLY A 15 0.72 -12.72 -13.50
N LYS A 16 -0.45 -13.31 -13.86
CA LYS A 16 -0.75 -13.65 -15.25
C LYS A 16 -0.71 -12.42 -16.16
N ARG A 17 -1.30 -11.30 -15.74
CA ARG A 17 -1.29 -10.04 -16.50
C ARG A 17 0.13 -9.47 -16.67
N LEU A 18 0.94 -9.51 -15.59
CA LEU A 18 2.35 -9.10 -15.67
C LEU A 18 3.15 -10.02 -16.61
N GLN A 19 2.95 -11.33 -16.52
CA GLN A 19 3.63 -12.30 -17.42
C GLN A 19 3.33 -12.01 -18.89
N GLU A 20 2.06 -11.75 -19.22
CA GLU A 20 1.63 -11.38 -20.57
C GLU A 20 2.28 -10.05 -21.03
N ALA A 21 2.34 -9.05 -20.15
CA ALA A 21 2.92 -7.75 -20.45
C ALA A 21 4.44 -7.83 -20.64
N PHE A 22 5.17 -8.55 -19.77
CA PHE A 22 6.60 -8.79 -19.94
C PHE A 22 6.91 -9.58 -21.24
N ALA A 23 6.11 -10.60 -21.54
CA ALA A 23 6.29 -11.39 -22.76
C ALA A 23 6.14 -10.53 -24.04
N LYS A 24 5.24 -9.55 -24.07
CA LYS A 24 5.11 -8.58 -25.17
C LYS A 24 6.38 -7.74 -25.37
N ARG A 25 7.21 -7.58 -24.34
CA ARG A 25 8.52 -6.88 -24.38
C ARG A 25 9.71 -7.81 -24.55
N GLY A 26 9.45 -9.09 -24.82
CA GLY A 26 10.52 -10.08 -25.01
C GLY A 26 11.24 -10.46 -23.71
N VAL A 27 10.63 -10.23 -22.56
CA VAL A 27 11.16 -10.51 -21.22
C VAL A 27 10.39 -11.67 -20.59
N GLU A 28 11.12 -12.61 -19.98
CA GLU A 28 10.54 -13.71 -19.20
C GLU A 28 10.40 -13.31 -17.74
N ALA A 29 9.16 -13.21 -17.25
CA ALA A 29 8.88 -13.01 -15.82
C ALA A 29 8.97 -14.35 -15.08
N VAL A 30 9.83 -14.43 -14.08
CA VAL A 30 10.02 -15.62 -13.23
C VAL A 30 9.48 -15.34 -11.85
N PHE A 31 8.39 -16.01 -11.48
CA PHE A 31 7.76 -15.81 -10.16
C PHE A 31 8.53 -16.56 -9.07
N ILE A 32 8.96 -15.83 -8.06
CA ILE A 32 9.78 -16.34 -6.95
C ILE A 32 9.30 -15.75 -5.62
N SER A 33 9.16 -16.59 -4.60
CA SER A 33 8.96 -16.08 -3.25
C SER A 33 10.26 -15.55 -2.64
N LEU A 34 10.21 -14.40 -1.98
CA LEU A 34 11.35 -13.91 -1.18
C LEU A 34 11.76 -14.89 -0.06
N LYS A 35 10.88 -15.82 0.34
CA LYS A 35 11.23 -16.91 1.27
C LYS A 35 12.27 -17.88 0.72
N GLN A 36 12.43 -17.94 -0.60
CA GLN A 36 13.37 -18.81 -1.29
C GLN A 36 14.71 -18.13 -1.57
N CYS A 37 14.75 -16.79 -1.44
CA CYS A 37 15.98 -16.01 -1.60
C CYS A 37 16.75 -15.97 -0.29
N TYR A 38 18.06 -15.80 -0.36
CA TYR A 38 18.90 -15.69 0.83
C TYR A 38 20.18 -14.88 0.56
N LEU A 39 20.82 -14.44 1.62
CA LEU A 39 22.11 -13.78 1.58
C LEU A 39 23.23 -14.82 1.71
N ASP A 40 24.15 -14.85 0.74
CA ASP A 40 25.40 -15.63 0.82
C ASP A 40 26.58 -14.66 1.00
N LEU A 41 26.98 -14.48 2.25
CA LEU A 41 28.02 -13.55 2.65
C LEU A 41 29.37 -14.26 2.88
N THR A 42 29.57 -15.43 2.28
CA THR A 42 30.86 -16.13 2.29
C THR A 42 31.87 -15.44 1.38
N ALA A 43 33.14 -15.74 1.51
CA ALA A 43 34.21 -15.14 0.67
C ALA A 43 34.01 -15.41 -0.85
N SER A 44 33.34 -16.50 -1.21
CA SER A 44 32.95 -16.86 -2.58
C SER A 44 31.48 -16.55 -2.90
N GLY A 45 30.77 -15.97 -1.93
CA GLY A 45 29.34 -15.65 -2.04
C GLY A 45 29.05 -14.52 -3.00
N LYS A 46 27.83 -14.54 -3.55
CA LYS A 46 27.34 -13.55 -4.53
C LYS A 46 26.57 -12.38 -3.87
N GLY A 47 26.55 -12.31 -2.55
CA GLY A 47 25.73 -11.39 -1.79
C GLY A 47 24.28 -11.86 -1.70
N VAL A 48 23.51 -11.73 -2.76
CA VAL A 48 22.12 -12.21 -2.84
C VAL A 48 22.00 -13.40 -3.78
N VAL A 49 21.32 -14.45 -3.33
CA VAL A 49 20.99 -15.63 -4.14
C VAL A 49 19.50 -15.65 -4.44
N ILE A 50 19.17 -15.63 -5.73
CA ILE A 50 17.82 -15.74 -6.26
C ILE A 50 17.72 -17.10 -6.98
N PRO A 51 16.82 -18.01 -6.58
CA PRO A 51 16.66 -19.30 -7.23
C PRO A 51 16.42 -19.18 -8.74
N GLY A 52 17.15 -19.98 -9.54
CA GLY A 52 17.04 -19.96 -10.98
C GLY A 52 17.77 -18.81 -11.70
N PHE A 53 18.53 -17.98 -10.97
CA PHE A 53 19.41 -16.94 -11.52
C PHE A 53 20.87 -17.23 -11.18
N SER A 54 21.71 -17.37 -12.21
CA SER A 54 23.15 -17.61 -12.08
C SER A 54 23.94 -16.32 -11.79
N SER A 55 23.38 -15.17 -12.14
CA SER A 55 23.88 -13.82 -11.88
C SER A 55 22.72 -12.91 -11.46
N LEU A 56 23.05 -11.78 -10.86
CA LEU A 56 22.04 -10.78 -10.51
C LEU A 56 21.33 -10.27 -11.78
N PRO A 57 20.00 -10.11 -11.73
CA PRO A 57 19.24 -9.51 -12.83
C PRO A 57 19.46 -8.00 -12.88
N GLU A 58 19.15 -7.37 -13.99
CA GLU A 58 19.16 -5.91 -14.12
C GLU A 58 17.97 -5.28 -13.38
N PHE A 59 16.82 -5.95 -13.40
CA PHE A 59 15.56 -5.51 -12.78
C PHE A 59 14.97 -6.61 -11.90
N ALA A 60 14.25 -6.21 -10.87
CA ALA A 60 13.41 -7.08 -10.05
C ALA A 60 12.06 -6.40 -9.76
N PHE A 61 10.97 -7.10 -10.02
CA PHE A 61 9.62 -6.56 -9.78
C PHE A 61 9.06 -7.08 -8.46
N VAL A 62 8.65 -6.18 -7.56
CA VAL A 62 8.08 -6.56 -6.25
C VAL A 62 6.56 -6.54 -6.31
N ARG A 63 5.94 -7.71 -6.28
CA ARG A 63 4.48 -7.88 -6.25
C ARG A 63 3.99 -8.42 -4.91
N GLY A 64 4.87 -8.76 -4.01
CA GLY A 64 4.54 -9.21 -2.66
C GLY A 64 5.79 -9.40 -1.80
N VAL A 65 5.69 -8.98 -0.55
CA VAL A 65 6.61 -9.35 0.52
C VAL A 65 5.83 -10.22 1.49
N PRO A 66 6.20 -11.51 1.65
CA PRO A 66 5.46 -12.42 2.50
C PRO A 66 5.43 -11.98 3.96
N GLY A 67 4.29 -12.10 4.61
CA GLY A 67 4.17 -11.89 6.06
C GLY A 67 4.88 -12.99 6.87
N GLY A 68 5.13 -12.73 8.14
CA GLY A 68 5.81 -13.67 9.05
C GLY A 68 6.14 -13.00 10.38
N SER A 69 7.10 -13.58 11.12
CA SER A 69 7.66 -12.88 12.29
C SER A 69 8.42 -11.62 11.85
N LEU A 70 8.63 -10.67 12.78
CA LEU A 70 9.41 -9.46 12.52
C LEU A 70 10.77 -9.78 11.88
N GLN A 71 11.49 -10.77 12.42
CA GLN A 71 12.79 -11.20 11.89
C GLN A 71 12.70 -11.69 10.44
N GLN A 72 11.64 -12.46 10.09
CA GLN A 72 11.45 -12.96 8.74
C GLN A 72 11.10 -11.84 7.76
N VAL A 73 10.28 -10.88 8.17
CA VAL A 73 9.93 -9.73 7.33
C VAL A 73 11.14 -8.85 7.07
N ILE A 74 11.91 -8.53 8.13
CA ILE A 74 13.16 -7.77 8.00
C ILE A 74 14.13 -8.48 7.05
N ALA A 75 14.39 -9.78 7.24
CA ALA A 75 15.32 -10.52 6.37
C ALA A 75 14.90 -10.50 4.88
N ARG A 76 13.60 -10.49 4.58
CA ARG A 76 13.08 -10.37 3.20
C ARG A 76 13.26 -8.96 2.64
N LEU A 77 13.08 -7.93 3.46
CA LEU A 77 13.34 -6.54 3.08
C LEU A 77 14.83 -6.31 2.88
N ASP A 78 15.70 -6.90 3.72
CA ASP A 78 17.15 -6.86 3.56
C ASP A 78 17.60 -7.43 2.21
N ILE A 79 16.91 -8.45 1.68
CA ILE A 79 17.17 -8.97 0.34
C ILE A 79 16.90 -7.90 -0.72
N LEU A 80 15.79 -7.16 -0.62
CA LEU A 80 15.47 -6.07 -1.55
C LEU A 80 16.51 -4.95 -1.46
N HIS A 81 16.84 -4.51 -0.25
CA HIS A 81 17.88 -3.50 -0.03
C HIS A 81 19.26 -3.93 -0.55
N ALA A 82 19.63 -5.20 -0.30
CA ALA A 82 20.89 -5.73 -0.82
C ALA A 82 20.91 -5.77 -2.37
N LEU A 83 19.80 -6.12 -3.01
CA LEU A 83 19.68 -6.06 -4.47
C LEU A 83 19.89 -4.63 -4.99
N GLU A 84 19.26 -3.63 -4.36
CA GLU A 84 19.45 -2.21 -4.70
C GLU A 84 20.91 -1.77 -4.55
N MET A 85 21.54 -2.13 -3.42
CA MET A 85 22.97 -1.84 -3.16
C MET A 85 23.91 -2.50 -4.16
N LEU A 86 23.52 -3.65 -4.73
CA LEU A 86 24.26 -4.38 -5.76
C LEU A 86 23.92 -3.91 -7.19
N GLY A 87 23.14 -2.83 -7.34
CA GLY A 87 22.83 -2.18 -8.61
C GLY A 87 21.65 -2.76 -9.36
N VAL A 88 20.83 -3.63 -8.74
CA VAL A 88 19.58 -4.11 -9.32
C VAL A 88 18.49 -3.05 -9.16
N LYS A 89 17.79 -2.68 -10.22
CA LYS A 89 16.61 -1.81 -10.12
C LYS A 89 15.44 -2.61 -9.53
N VAL A 90 15.12 -2.38 -8.26
CA VAL A 90 14.00 -3.01 -7.53
C VAL A 90 12.76 -2.14 -7.64
N TYR A 91 11.66 -2.66 -8.15
CA TYR A 91 10.43 -1.94 -8.49
C TYR A 91 9.19 -2.58 -7.80
N ASN A 92 8.58 -2.03 -6.72
CA ASN A 92 8.99 -0.92 -5.87
C ASN A 92 10.20 -1.28 -5.00
N THR A 93 10.96 -0.25 -4.59
CA THR A 93 12.09 -0.38 -3.67
C THR A 93 11.68 -0.98 -2.32
N GLY A 94 12.62 -1.63 -1.63
CA GLY A 94 12.40 -2.14 -0.27
C GLY A 94 11.94 -1.02 0.68
N ARG A 95 12.54 0.16 0.58
CA ARG A 95 12.21 1.34 1.38
C ARG A 95 10.80 1.86 1.13
N ALA A 96 10.34 1.87 -0.12
CA ALA A 96 8.98 2.27 -0.45
C ALA A 96 7.94 1.30 0.12
N VAL A 97 8.23 -0.01 0.07
CA VAL A 97 7.39 -1.04 0.69
C VAL A 97 7.32 -0.85 2.20
N GLU A 98 8.44 -0.66 2.90
CA GLU A 98 8.48 -0.41 4.34
C GLU A 98 7.63 0.79 4.75
N ARG A 99 7.81 1.93 4.08
CA ARG A 99 7.07 3.18 4.36
C ARG A 99 5.57 3.04 4.21
N THR A 100 5.11 2.24 3.25
CA THR A 100 3.69 2.14 2.92
C THR A 100 2.96 0.99 3.62
N VAL A 101 3.67 -0.03 4.08
CA VAL A 101 3.13 -1.09 4.95
C VAL A 101 2.90 -0.56 6.37
N ASP A 102 3.76 0.34 6.82
CA ASP A 102 3.66 1.05 8.11
C ASP A 102 2.73 2.26 7.98
N LYS A 103 1.49 2.12 8.47
CA LYS A 103 0.49 3.20 8.44
C LYS A 103 0.93 4.44 9.22
N ALA A 104 1.72 4.29 10.29
CA ALA A 104 2.21 5.41 11.07
C ALA A 104 3.23 6.22 10.26
N MET A 105 4.18 5.54 9.61
CA MET A 105 5.17 6.18 8.75
C MET A 105 4.50 6.83 7.53
N THR A 106 3.55 6.14 6.87
CA THR A 106 2.77 6.73 5.77
C THR A 106 2.08 8.02 6.22
N SER A 107 1.34 7.98 7.35
CA SER A 107 0.63 9.17 7.86
C SER A 107 1.59 10.30 8.24
N PHE A 108 2.74 9.98 8.83
CA PHE A 108 3.78 10.96 9.13
C PHE A 108 4.31 11.62 7.86
N LEU A 109 4.64 10.84 6.83
CA LEU A 109 5.17 11.37 5.57
C LEU A 109 4.14 12.24 4.85
N LEU A 110 2.88 11.82 4.78
CA LEU A 110 1.80 12.64 4.22
C LEU A 110 1.66 13.96 4.96
N HIS A 111 1.62 13.93 6.31
CA HIS A 111 1.55 15.13 7.14
C HIS A 111 2.78 16.03 6.95
N HIS A 112 3.98 15.45 6.97
CA HIS A 112 5.25 16.21 6.80
C HIS A 112 5.33 16.92 5.45
N HIS A 113 4.79 16.33 4.39
CA HIS A 113 4.73 16.91 3.05
C HIS A 113 3.46 17.72 2.79
N ALA A 114 2.69 18.06 3.84
CA ALA A 114 1.46 18.84 3.77
C ALA A 114 0.39 18.24 2.82
N VAL A 115 0.41 16.91 2.61
CA VAL A 115 -0.65 16.22 1.89
C VAL A 115 -1.86 16.07 2.83
N PRO A 116 -3.05 16.53 2.45
CA PRO A 116 -4.25 16.39 3.26
C PRO A 116 -4.51 14.93 3.66
N THR A 117 -4.39 14.63 4.95
CA THR A 117 -4.65 13.32 5.56
C THR A 117 -5.42 13.54 6.85
N PRO A 118 -6.26 12.58 7.33
CA PRO A 118 -6.97 12.76 8.58
C PRO A 118 -6.00 12.86 9.76
N ASP A 119 -6.35 13.66 10.77
CA ASP A 119 -5.56 13.77 12.00
C ASP A 119 -5.33 12.38 12.60
N THR A 120 -4.08 12.08 12.91
CA THR A 120 -3.64 10.73 13.31
C THR A 120 -2.73 10.80 14.52
N TRP A 121 -2.91 9.86 15.46
CA TRP A 121 -2.09 9.69 16.65
C TRP A 121 -1.61 8.25 16.72
N VAL A 122 -0.36 8.07 17.13
CA VAL A 122 0.26 6.76 17.33
C VAL A 122 0.95 6.75 18.68
N CYS A 123 0.55 5.85 19.58
CA CYS A 123 1.13 5.75 20.92
C CYS A 123 1.06 4.31 21.45
N GLU A 124 1.94 3.97 22.41
CA GLU A 124 1.90 2.68 23.11
C GLU A 124 1.16 2.78 24.45
N SER A 125 1.08 3.98 25.03
CA SER A 125 0.42 4.20 26.30
C SER A 125 -1.09 4.16 26.15
N ARG A 126 -1.75 3.20 26.82
CA ARG A 126 -3.20 3.12 26.90
C ARG A 126 -3.82 4.40 27.49
N HIS A 127 -3.18 4.95 28.52
CA HIS A 127 -3.64 6.20 29.16
C HIS A 127 -3.65 7.37 28.16
N GLU A 128 -2.59 7.47 27.33
CA GLU A 128 -2.53 8.49 26.28
C GLU A 128 -3.60 8.27 25.20
N ALA A 129 -3.80 7.03 24.78
CA ALA A 129 -4.86 6.69 23.83
C ALA A 129 -6.27 7.03 24.38
N GLU A 130 -6.53 6.74 25.65
CA GLU A 130 -7.78 7.12 26.34
C GLU A 130 -7.96 8.64 26.41
N ASN A 131 -6.90 9.40 26.69
CA ASN A 131 -6.92 10.87 26.70
C ASN A 131 -7.23 11.43 25.30
N ILE A 132 -6.60 10.92 24.25
CA ILE A 132 -6.86 11.33 22.87
C ILE A 132 -8.33 11.07 22.51
N VAL A 133 -8.83 9.87 22.80
CA VAL A 133 -10.24 9.52 22.55
C VAL A 133 -11.18 10.46 23.30
N ALA A 134 -10.92 10.71 24.58
CA ALA A 134 -11.76 11.59 25.39
C ALA A 134 -11.78 13.04 24.85
N GLN A 135 -10.62 13.56 24.43
CA GLN A 135 -10.51 14.92 23.87
C GLN A 135 -11.23 15.03 22.54
N GLU A 136 -11.03 14.08 21.63
CA GLU A 136 -11.62 14.12 20.29
C GLU A 136 -13.14 13.91 20.33
N THR A 137 -13.61 12.95 21.13
CA THR A 137 -15.05 12.72 21.28
C THR A 137 -15.77 13.87 22.00
N ALA A 138 -15.11 14.56 22.94
CA ALA A 138 -15.63 15.78 23.55
C ALA A 138 -15.76 16.94 22.54
N ARG A 139 -14.97 16.95 21.47
CA ARG A 139 -15.07 17.89 20.35
C ARG A 139 -16.11 17.47 19.30
N GLY A 140 -16.79 16.34 19.51
CA GLY A 140 -17.78 15.78 18.58
C GLY A 140 -17.17 14.92 17.47
N ASN A 141 -15.85 14.63 17.49
CA ASN A 141 -15.20 13.81 16.50
C ASN A 141 -15.33 12.32 16.84
N SER A 142 -15.46 11.48 15.82
CA SER A 142 -15.28 10.04 15.93
C SER A 142 -13.86 9.66 15.52
N LEU A 143 -13.35 8.56 16.05
CA LEU A 143 -12.03 8.03 15.73
C LEU A 143 -12.12 6.63 15.15
N VAL A 144 -11.18 6.28 14.31
CA VAL A 144 -10.96 4.91 13.84
C VAL A 144 -9.68 4.39 14.45
N ILE A 145 -9.75 3.22 15.09
CA ILE A 145 -8.57 2.50 15.52
C ILE A 145 -8.24 1.40 14.51
N LYS A 146 -6.97 1.28 14.15
CA LYS A 146 -6.49 0.34 13.13
C LYS A 146 -5.26 -0.40 13.64
N PRO A 147 -5.04 -1.67 13.26
CA PRO A 147 -3.72 -2.29 13.40
C PRO A 147 -2.68 -1.51 12.57
N LEU A 148 -1.45 -1.38 13.10
CA LEU A 148 -0.37 -0.72 12.36
C LEU A 148 -0.11 -1.43 11.03
N PHE A 149 0.00 -2.75 11.09
CA PHE A 149 0.12 -3.63 9.92
C PHE A 149 -1.21 -4.35 9.67
N GLY A 150 -1.61 -4.47 8.43
CA GLY A 150 -2.84 -5.14 8.05
C GLY A 150 -3.46 -4.52 6.81
N SER A 151 -4.36 -5.26 6.18
CA SER A 151 -5.05 -4.87 4.95
C SER A 151 -6.53 -5.23 5.02
N GLN A 152 -7.30 -4.77 4.05
CA GLN A 152 -8.70 -5.15 3.83
C GLN A 152 -9.66 -4.80 4.98
N GLY A 153 -9.31 -3.81 5.82
CA GLY A 153 -10.16 -3.39 6.94
C GLY A 153 -10.20 -4.36 8.13
N ASN A 154 -9.37 -5.39 8.16
CA ASN A 154 -9.30 -6.31 9.28
C ASN A 154 -8.80 -5.60 10.55
N GLY A 155 -9.51 -5.78 11.67
CA GLY A 155 -9.17 -5.18 12.95
C GLY A 155 -9.44 -3.67 13.06
N VAL A 156 -10.17 -3.09 12.10
CA VAL A 156 -10.57 -1.68 12.13
C VAL A 156 -11.85 -1.52 12.95
N SER A 157 -11.87 -0.58 13.88
CA SER A 157 -13.03 -0.27 14.72
C SER A 157 -13.28 1.22 14.80
N LEU A 158 -14.58 1.61 14.79
CA LEU A 158 -15.02 2.99 14.98
C LEU A 158 -15.27 3.25 16.46
N ILE A 159 -14.77 4.37 16.97
CA ILE A 159 -14.94 4.85 18.34
C ILE A 159 -15.74 6.14 18.29
N LYS A 160 -16.91 6.14 18.93
CA LYS A 160 -17.80 7.30 19.06
C LYS A 160 -17.80 7.83 20.47
N GLN A 161 -18.41 8.99 20.68
CA GLN A 161 -18.64 9.54 22.02
C GLN A 161 -19.36 8.53 22.92
N GLY A 162 -18.84 8.30 24.12
CA GLY A 162 -19.37 7.33 25.08
C GLY A 162 -18.89 5.89 24.90
N ASP A 163 -18.22 5.58 23.80
CA ASP A 163 -17.60 4.28 23.60
C ASP A 163 -16.38 4.12 24.52
N ARG A 164 -16.16 2.88 24.95
CA ARG A 164 -14.90 2.49 25.59
C ARG A 164 -13.93 2.02 24.50
N LEU A 165 -12.62 2.23 24.74
CA LEU A 165 -11.60 1.61 23.87
C LEU A 165 -11.86 0.11 23.79
N PRO A 166 -11.88 -0.50 22.59
CA PRO A 166 -12.08 -1.94 22.44
C PRO A 166 -11.10 -2.73 23.30
N VAL A 167 -11.62 -3.65 24.12
CA VAL A 167 -10.81 -4.56 24.94
C VAL A 167 -11.00 -5.98 24.39
N PRO A 168 -9.96 -6.77 24.21
CA PRO A 168 -8.57 -6.49 24.55
C PRO A 168 -7.79 -5.92 23.34
N MET A 169 -7.35 -4.68 23.45
CA MET A 169 -6.55 -4.00 22.42
C MET A 169 -5.25 -4.74 22.09
N GLN A 170 -4.65 -5.42 23.07
CA GLN A 170 -3.44 -6.21 22.90
C GLN A 170 -3.57 -7.32 21.85
N GLN A 171 -4.78 -7.87 21.63
CA GLN A 171 -4.99 -8.91 20.61
C GLN A 171 -5.09 -8.35 19.19
N HIS A 172 -5.44 -7.06 19.04
CA HIS A 172 -5.65 -6.45 17.73
C HIS A 172 -4.51 -5.53 17.28
N VAL A 173 -3.75 -4.99 18.22
CA VAL A 173 -2.76 -3.93 17.93
C VAL A 173 -1.42 -4.14 18.65
N ASP A 174 -1.18 -5.27 19.28
CA ASP A 174 0.06 -5.59 20.01
C ASP A 174 0.52 -4.46 20.97
N GLY A 175 -0.45 -3.76 21.59
CA GLY A 175 -0.19 -2.65 22.49
C GLY A 175 0.13 -1.31 21.83
N LEU A 176 0.12 -1.22 20.50
CA LEU A 176 0.31 0.02 19.74
C LEU A 176 -1.04 0.58 19.26
N TYR A 177 -1.36 1.78 19.67
CA TYR A 177 -2.61 2.46 19.31
C TYR A 177 -2.37 3.38 18.12
N TYR A 178 -2.87 3.00 16.94
CA TYR A 178 -3.00 3.87 15.79
C TYR A 178 -4.44 4.38 15.74
N LEU A 179 -4.62 5.64 16.10
CA LEU A 179 -5.91 6.34 16.13
C LEU A 179 -5.95 7.37 15.01
N GLN A 180 -7.00 7.37 14.21
CA GLN A 180 -7.18 8.33 13.13
C GLN A 180 -8.58 8.92 13.21
N ARG A 181 -8.71 10.25 13.00
CA ARG A 181 -10.02 10.90 12.93
C ARG A 181 -10.85 10.28 11.82
N TYR A 182 -12.09 9.91 12.15
CA TYR A 182 -13.01 9.39 11.14
C TYR A 182 -13.43 10.49 10.20
N VAL A 183 -13.33 10.25 8.90
CA VAL A 183 -13.84 11.14 7.85
C VAL A 183 -15.25 10.69 7.51
N ASP A 184 -16.22 11.47 7.92
CA ASP A 184 -17.64 11.19 7.67
C ASP A 184 -18.05 11.69 6.28
N SER A 185 -18.34 10.78 5.38
CA SER A 185 -18.84 11.07 4.03
C SER A 185 -20.36 11.27 3.96
N GLY A 186 -21.06 11.13 5.08
CA GLY A 186 -22.53 11.16 5.17
C GLY A 186 -23.15 9.78 5.23
N GLU A 187 -24.34 9.70 5.81
CA GLU A 187 -25.05 8.44 6.01
C GLU A 187 -25.43 7.79 4.68
N GLY A 188 -25.09 6.51 4.53
CA GLY A 188 -25.38 5.74 3.32
C GLY A 188 -24.51 6.06 2.09
N GLN A 189 -23.51 6.92 2.23
CA GLN A 189 -22.58 7.31 1.16
C GLN A 189 -21.17 6.75 1.36
N TRP A 190 -21.07 5.46 1.62
CA TRP A 190 -19.77 4.81 1.84
C TRP A 190 -19.06 4.57 0.52
N HIS A 191 -18.24 5.51 0.12
CA HIS A 191 -17.41 5.40 -1.06
C HIS A 191 -16.05 6.05 -0.84
N ASP A 192 -15.07 5.56 -1.56
CA ASP A 192 -13.73 6.13 -1.62
C ASP A 192 -13.19 6.05 -3.06
N HIS A 193 -12.15 6.82 -3.33
CA HIS A 193 -11.51 6.88 -4.63
C HIS A 193 -10.17 6.16 -4.57
N ARG A 194 -9.94 5.24 -5.50
CA ARG A 194 -8.62 4.64 -5.74
C ARG A 194 -8.02 5.30 -6.97
N VAL A 195 -6.90 6.00 -6.78
CA VAL A 195 -6.09 6.54 -7.88
C VAL A 195 -4.84 5.69 -8.01
N PHE A 196 -4.53 5.25 -9.23
CA PHE A 196 -3.33 4.50 -9.54
C PHE A 196 -2.27 5.45 -10.08
N VAL A 197 -1.08 5.40 -9.49
CA VAL A 197 0.03 6.30 -9.81
C VAL A 197 1.22 5.47 -10.27
N ILE A 198 1.89 5.91 -11.34
CA ILE A 198 3.14 5.35 -11.86
C ILE A 198 4.09 6.52 -12.11
N GLN A 199 5.32 6.49 -11.59
CA GLN A 199 6.32 7.56 -11.71
C GLN A 199 5.74 8.93 -11.40
N ASP A 200 5.09 9.05 -10.24
CA ASP A 200 4.44 10.28 -9.80
C ASP A 200 3.38 10.84 -10.77
N LYS A 201 2.82 10.01 -11.65
CA LYS A 201 1.73 10.37 -12.56
C LYS A 201 0.50 9.54 -12.29
N ALA A 202 -0.61 10.20 -12.02
CA ALA A 202 -1.91 9.55 -11.92
C ALA A 202 -2.34 9.04 -13.30
N VAL A 203 -2.48 7.72 -13.46
CA VAL A 203 -2.76 7.07 -14.76
C VAL A 203 -4.18 6.55 -14.87
N ALA A 204 -4.83 6.23 -13.75
CA ALA A 204 -6.19 5.71 -13.73
C ALA A 204 -6.85 5.98 -12.38
N ALA A 205 -8.19 6.07 -12.37
CA ALA A 205 -8.95 6.20 -11.13
C ALA A 205 -10.27 5.45 -11.19
N MET A 206 -10.76 5.04 -10.03
CA MET A 206 -12.09 4.49 -9.83
C MET A 206 -12.69 4.98 -8.52
N VAL A 207 -14.00 4.97 -8.43
CA VAL A 207 -14.72 5.04 -7.15
C VAL A 207 -15.12 3.63 -6.72
N ARG A 208 -14.98 3.35 -5.43
CA ARG A 208 -15.43 2.08 -4.81
C ARG A 208 -16.60 2.38 -3.90
N HIS A 209 -17.74 1.77 -4.18
CA HIS A 209 -18.94 1.88 -3.36
C HIS A 209 -19.04 0.66 -2.44
N GLY A 210 -19.15 0.88 -1.15
CA GLY A 210 -19.29 -0.16 -0.14
C GLY A 210 -20.69 -0.28 0.44
N ALA A 211 -20.94 -1.38 1.12
CA ALA A 211 -22.16 -1.59 1.89
C ALA A 211 -22.07 -1.05 3.34
N SER A 212 -20.89 -0.60 3.75
CA SER A 212 -20.61 -0.06 5.08
C SER A 212 -19.46 0.93 5.05
N TRP A 213 -19.21 1.61 6.17
CA TRP A 213 -18.11 2.54 6.33
C TRP A 213 -16.70 1.90 6.18
N VAL A 214 -16.58 0.58 6.41
CA VAL A 214 -15.39 -0.18 6.04
C VAL A 214 -15.58 -0.66 4.62
N ASN A 215 -14.98 0.04 3.67
CA ASN A 215 -15.14 -0.22 2.26
C ASN A 215 -13.88 -0.81 1.63
N ASN A 216 -14.01 -1.94 0.92
CA ASN A 216 -13.00 -2.44 0.01
C ASN A 216 -13.62 -3.43 -1.01
N VAL A 217 -12.90 -3.68 -2.12
CA VAL A 217 -13.35 -4.59 -3.19
C VAL A 217 -13.46 -6.04 -2.70
N ALA A 218 -12.62 -6.46 -1.75
CA ALA A 218 -12.65 -7.82 -1.20
C ALA A 218 -13.94 -8.11 -0.40
N LEU A 219 -14.58 -7.06 0.12
CA LEU A 219 -15.89 -7.14 0.82
C LEU A 219 -17.09 -6.94 -0.13
N GLY A 220 -16.88 -7.02 -1.45
CA GLY A 220 -17.95 -6.88 -2.44
C GLY A 220 -18.22 -5.44 -2.88
N GLY A 221 -17.31 -4.52 -2.64
CA GLY A 221 -17.40 -3.14 -3.12
C GLY A 221 -17.52 -3.08 -4.65
N ARG A 222 -18.48 -2.28 -5.15
CA ARG A 222 -18.68 -2.06 -6.59
C ARG A 222 -17.71 -0.99 -7.07
N CYS A 223 -17.00 -1.27 -8.16
CA CYS A 223 -16.10 -0.33 -8.81
C CYS A 223 -16.82 0.38 -9.96
N GLU A 224 -16.64 1.69 -10.05
CA GLU A 224 -17.13 2.50 -11.18
C GLU A 224 -15.99 3.37 -11.71
N PRO A 225 -15.96 3.62 -13.04
CA PRO A 225 -14.96 4.50 -13.61
C PRO A 225 -15.21 5.94 -13.18
N ILE A 226 -14.16 6.69 -12.94
CA ILE A 226 -14.22 8.14 -12.77
C ILE A 226 -13.17 8.81 -13.63
N ALA A 227 -13.48 10.02 -14.10
CA ALA A 227 -12.48 10.86 -14.74
C ALA A 227 -11.43 11.30 -13.71
N LEU A 228 -10.17 11.25 -14.09
CA LEU A 228 -9.11 11.90 -13.33
C LEU A 228 -9.39 13.41 -13.29
N SER A 229 -9.64 13.96 -12.10
CA SER A 229 -9.85 15.41 -11.87
C SER A 229 -8.59 16.04 -11.31
N GLY A 230 -8.47 17.38 -11.44
CA GLY A 230 -7.30 18.13 -10.96
C GLY A 230 -6.95 17.81 -9.51
N GLU A 231 -7.91 17.88 -8.58
CA GLU A 231 -7.68 17.63 -7.17
C GLU A 231 -7.28 16.17 -6.85
N LEU A 232 -7.92 15.17 -7.50
CA LEU A 232 -7.55 13.76 -7.29
C LEU A 232 -6.15 13.48 -7.84
N ILE A 233 -5.78 14.06 -8.97
CA ILE A 233 -4.43 13.97 -9.54
C ILE A 233 -3.42 14.57 -8.57
N GLU A 234 -3.64 15.84 -8.16
CA GLU A 234 -2.73 16.58 -7.28
C GLU A 234 -2.49 15.83 -5.95
N LEU A 235 -3.55 15.34 -5.31
CA LEU A 235 -3.44 14.61 -4.06
C LEU A 235 -2.71 13.27 -4.23
N ALA A 236 -3.01 12.52 -5.28
CA ALA A 236 -2.41 11.21 -5.50
C ALA A 236 -0.93 11.32 -5.88
N GLU A 237 -0.58 12.27 -6.75
CA GLU A 237 0.81 12.53 -7.14
C GLU A 237 1.64 13.09 -5.97
N ALA A 238 1.05 13.98 -5.14
CA ALA A 238 1.71 14.46 -3.94
C ALA A 238 1.93 13.34 -2.90
N ALA A 239 0.96 12.43 -2.75
CA ALA A 239 1.07 11.30 -1.84
C ALA A 239 2.13 10.29 -2.30
N SER A 240 2.22 10.00 -3.60
CA SER A 240 3.26 9.17 -4.21
C SER A 240 4.65 9.73 -3.92
N LYS A 241 4.86 11.01 -4.20
CA LYS A 241 6.12 11.72 -3.91
C LYS A 241 6.48 11.73 -2.43
N ALA A 242 5.49 11.92 -1.54
CA ALA A 242 5.73 11.95 -0.11
C ALA A 242 6.31 10.64 0.42
N VAL A 243 5.91 9.50 -0.13
CA VAL A 243 6.43 8.19 0.25
C VAL A 243 7.59 7.70 -0.61
N ASP A 244 7.93 8.39 -1.71
CA ASP A 244 9.03 8.10 -2.63
C ASP A 244 8.90 6.68 -3.21
N ILE A 245 7.91 6.50 -4.09
CA ILE A 245 7.48 5.19 -4.60
C ILE A 245 7.32 5.20 -6.12
N ASP A 246 7.74 4.13 -6.80
CA ASP A 246 7.65 4.03 -8.26
C ASP A 246 6.20 3.88 -8.74
N TYR A 247 5.41 3.03 -8.09
CA TYR A 247 3.99 2.89 -8.39
C TYR A 247 3.18 2.58 -7.12
N CYS A 248 1.96 3.08 -7.06
CA CYS A 248 1.09 2.85 -5.92
C CYS A 248 -0.40 2.98 -6.27
N GLY A 249 -1.22 2.52 -5.34
CA GLY A 249 -2.64 2.86 -5.27
C GLY A 249 -2.89 3.81 -4.11
N VAL A 250 -3.40 5.00 -4.38
CA VAL A 250 -3.72 6.01 -3.37
C VAL A 250 -5.21 5.97 -3.09
N ASP A 251 -5.58 5.84 -1.82
CA ASP A 251 -6.96 5.84 -1.36
C ASP A 251 -7.34 7.21 -0.82
N ILE A 252 -8.34 7.84 -1.44
CA ILE A 252 -8.81 9.19 -1.14
C ILE A 252 -10.28 9.14 -0.74
N ILE A 253 -10.62 9.78 0.37
CA ILE A 253 -12.00 9.93 0.86
C ILE A 253 -12.38 11.42 0.91
N ARG A 254 -13.67 11.71 0.77
CA ARG A 254 -14.21 13.06 0.97
C ARG A 254 -15.12 13.09 2.18
N ASP A 255 -15.04 14.18 2.95
CA ASP A 255 -16.02 14.47 3.99
C ASP A 255 -17.32 15.07 3.39
N GLN A 256 -18.31 15.30 4.26
CA GLN A 256 -19.61 15.89 3.88
C GLN A 256 -19.49 17.30 3.27
N SER A 257 -18.39 18.03 3.53
CA SER A 257 -18.13 19.33 2.93
C SER A 257 -17.50 19.22 1.52
N GLY A 258 -17.13 17.99 1.11
CA GLY A 258 -16.43 17.71 -0.14
C GLY A 258 -14.91 17.79 -0.03
N LYS A 259 -14.34 18.11 1.13
CA LYS A 259 -12.89 18.16 1.35
C LYS A 259 -12.30 16.75 1.25
N ALA A 260 -11.26 16.61 0.44
CA ALA A 260 -10.60 15.33 0.18
C ALA A 260 -9.41 15.08 1.13
N TYR A 261 -9.22 13.82 1.50
CA TYR A 261 -8.13 13.36 2.36
C TYR A 261 -7.54 12.06 1.81
N VAL A 262 -6.22 11.96 1.79
CA VAL A 262 -5.51 10.71 1.51
C VAL A 262 -5.55 9.83 2.76
N LEU A 263 -6.15 8.64 2.66
CA LEU A 263 -6.25 7.68 3.77
C LEU A 263 -5.03 6.78 3.86
N GLU A 264 -4.54 6.31 2.71
CA GLU A 264 -3.37 5.42 2.63
C GLU A 264 -2.75 5.43 1.24
N VAL A 265 -1.49 4.99 1.18
CA VAL A 265 -0.75 4.71 -0.05
C VAL A 265 -0.34 3.25 -0.02
N ASN A 266 -0.72 2.48 -1.06
CA ASN A 266 -0.46 1.05 -1.15
C ASN A 266 0.65 0.77 -2.17
N SER A 267 1.80 0.24 -1.73
CA SER A 267 2.95 -0.11 -2.59
C SER A 267 2.73 -1.34 -3.46
N ILE A 268 1.82 -2.23 -3.06
CA ILE A 268 1.49 -3.45 -3.78
C ILE A 268 -0.01 -3.49 -4.03
N PRO A 269 -0.54 -2.50 -4.79
CA PRO A 269 -1.98 -2.38 -4.97
C PRO A 269 -2.55 -3.54 -5.77
N ALA A 270 -3.75 -3.99 -5.40
CA ALA A 270 -4.56 -4.82 -6.27
C ALA A 270 -5.27 -3.90 -7.28
N TRP A 271 -5.14 -4.22 -8.59
CA TRP A 271 -5.76 -3.41 -9.66
C TRP A 271 -6.80 -4.15 -10.50
N LYS A 272 -7.19 -5.38 -10.12
CA LYS A 272 -8.21 -6.14 -10.87
C LYS A 272 -9.54 -5.38 -11.00
N GLY A 273 -10.01 -4.77 -9.91
CA GLY A 273 -11.22 -3.95 -9.92
C GLY A 273 -11.07 -2.69 -10.77
N LEU A 274 -9.92 -2.00 -10.67
CA LEU A 274 -9.64 -0.83 -11.49
C LEU A 274 -9.57 -1.19 -12.98
N GLN A 275 -8.87 -2.29 -13.34
CA GLN A 275 -8.77 -2.75 -14.72
C GLN A 275 -10.12 -3.08 -15.36
N SER A 276 -11.14 -3.44 -14.57
CA SER A 276 -12.49 -3.73 -15.11
C SER A 276 -13.26 -2.49 -15.53
N VAL A 277 -12.79 -1.30 -15.18
CA VAL A 277 -13.50 -0.03 -15.39
C VAL A 277 -12.67 1.04 -16.11
N VAL A 278 -11.43 0.70 -16.53
CA VAL A 278 -10.55 1.61 -17.29
C VAL A 278 -10.01 0.95 -18.53
N ASP A 279 -9.74 1.73 -19.58
CA ASP A 279 -9.25 1.23 -20.87
C ASP A 279 -7.73 0.99 -20.88
N ILE A 280 -6.97 1.73 -20.05
CA ILE A 280 -5.51 1.56 -19.96
C ILE A 280 -5.16 0.16 -19.46
N ASP A 281 -4.22 -0.53 -20.12
CA ASP A 281 -3.65 -1.78 -19.62
C ASP A 281 -2.63 -1.48 -18.51
N ILE A 282 -3.06 -1.58 -17.26
CA ILE A 282 -2.25 -1.25 -16.09
C ILE A 282 -1.00 -2.13 -16.00
N ALA A 283 -1.12 -3.42 -16.32
CA ALA A 283 0.03 -4.33 -16.30
C ALA A 283 1.07 -3.91 -17.35
N GLN A 284 0.63 -3.52 -18.55
CA GLN A 284 1.54 -3.04 -19.59
C GLN A 284 2.22 -1.73 -19.19
N ALA A 285 1.47 -0.78 -18.64
CA ALA A 285 2.03 0.49 -18.16
C ALA A 285 3.09 0.28 -17.06
N LEU A 286 2.84 -0.63 -16.09
CA LEU A 286 3.80 -0.99 -15.05
C LEU A 286 5.07 -1.63 -15.62
N VAL A 287 4.93 -2.53 -16.61
CA VAL A 287 6.06 -3.20 -17.24
C VAL A 287 6.89 -2.23 -18.07
N ASP A 288 6.24 -1.36 -18.83
CA ASP A 288 6.92 -0.36 -19.67
C ASP A 288 7.75 0.59 -18.80
N ASP A 289 7.17 1.07 -17.69
CA ASP A 289 7.88 1.91 -16.73
C ASP A 289 9.03 1.16 -16.01
N CYS A 290 8.79 -0.06 -15.54
CA CYS A 290 9.83 -0.90 -14.93
C CYS A 290 11.05 -1.07 -15.83
N LEU A 291 10.82 -1.23 -17.14
CA LEU A 291 11.85 -1.42 -18.17
C LEU A 291 12.41 -0.09 -18.71
N GLY A 292 11.87 1.06 -18.32
CA GLY A 292 12.30 2.38 -18.77
C GLY A 292 11.92 2.70 -20.22
N LEU A 293 10.74 2.23 -20.67
CA LEU A 293 10.21 2.35 -22.05
C LEU A 293 9.19 3.50 -22.15
#